data_a41a719236065ce1bfa300fb8f8a7a62
#
_entry.id   a41a719236065ce1bfa300fb8f8a7a62
#
_cell.length_a   1.000
_cell.length_b   1.000
_cell.length_c   1.000
_cell.angle_alpha   90.00
_cell.angle_beta   90.00
_cell.angle_gamma   90.00
#
_symmetry.space_group_name_H-M   'P 1'
#
loop_
_entity.id
_entity.type
_entity.pdbx_description
1 polymer ?
#
loop_
_entity_poly.entity_id
_entity_poly.type
_entity_poly.pdbx_seq_one_letter_code
_entity_poly.pdbx_strand_id
1 'polypeptide(L)'
;MTKITITPKTLQGTIAVPPSKSLAHRAIICAALAPGMSRISGIDYSEDIEATIEGMKALGAIIKQEGDTLIIDGSITLGLGRVEIDAHESGSTLRFLMPLSLVNFSRVHFVGKGKLGQRPLDVYYDIFDKQKIAYLRKDSERLDVILDGQLHSDIFEVPGNVSSQFISGLLFTLPLLKGDSLIKITTPLESKGYIDLTLDMLEKFGIEIINHDYQAFQIRGNQNYKPCDYNVEADFSQAAFYLVADLLGSDITLTNLNMHSSQGDRAILDIMEQMGGEIVETSAGIKVVCDKINPATIDASQCPDLMPVVSVACGLAEGTSHIINASRLRIKECDRLTASVELLKAAGIDAVEEEDSMTITGSHSYNSAEVTSSNDHRMCMAETILSTRANGPITIDDKDCVKKSYPGFFEDFTSLGGEYHEC
;
A
#
# COMPACT_ATOMS: atom_id res chain seq x y z
N MET A 1 -3.00 -2.15 21.59
CA MET A 1 -2.03 -1.01 21.53
C MET A 1 -0.91 -1.31 22.49
N THR A 2 0.26 -1.50 21.97
CA THR A 2 1.46 -1.85 22.79
C THR A 2 2.47 -0.72 22.63
N LYS A 3 2.59 0.11 23.66
CA LYS A 3 3.58 1.20 23.72
C LYS A 3 4.98 0.62 23.86
N ILE A 4 5.93 1.16 23.12
CA ILE A 4 7.33 0.74 23.16
C ILE A 4 8.27 1.94 23.28
N THR A 5 9.44 1.69 23.87
CA THR A 5 10.56 2.63 23.85
C THR A 5 11.74 1.97 23.17
N ILE A 6 12.27 2.63 22.13
CA ILE A 6 13.38 2.14 21.30
C ILE A 6 14.68 2.80 21.77
N THR A 7 15.71 2.00 21.99
CA THR A 7 17.07 2.47 22.29
C THR A 7 17.77 2.81 20.98
N PRO A 8 18.33 4.04 20.82
CA PRO A 8 19.04 4.43 19.59
C PRO A 8 20.21 3.51 19.29
N LYS A 9 20.22 2.96 18.07
CA LYS A 9 21.30 2.09 17.61
C LYS A 9 21.23 1.93 16.10
N THR A 10 22.38 2.02 15.41
CA THR A 10 22.46 1.63 14.01
C THR A 10 22.26 0.13 13.82
N LEU A 11 21.63 -0.25 12.73
CA LEU A 11 21.33 -1.63 12.42
C LEU A 11 22.44 -2.25 11.58
N GLN A 12 22.61 -3.57 11.68
CA GLN A 12 23.62 -4.30 10.90
C GLN A 12 23.13 -5.72 10.62
N GLY A 13 23.31 -6.19 9.39
CA GLY A 13 23.02 -7.57 9.04
C GLY A 13 22.37 -7.75 7.68
N THR A 14 21.69 -8.86 7.51
CA THR A 14 21.00 -9.22 6.26
C THR A 14 19.58 -9.63 6.56
N ILE A 15 18.62 -9.09 5.79
CA ILE A 15 17.22 -9.50 5.87
C ILE A 15 16.67 -9.86 4.50
N ALA A 16 15.72 -10.80 4.48
CA ALA A 16 14.89 -11.05 3.32
C ALA A 16 13.69 -10.10 3.37
N VAL A 17 13.55 -9.25 2.34
CA VAL A 17 12.41 -8.34 2.24
C VAL A 17 11.11 -9.13 2.12
N PRO A 18 10.05 -8.81 2.89
CA PRO A 18 8.79 -9.53 2.81
C PRO A 18 8.11 -9.37 1.45
N PRO A 19 7.20 -10.29 1.10
CA PRO A 19 6.46 -10.24 -0.15
C PRO A 19 5.57 -9.00 -0.27
N SER A 20 5.39 -8.53 -1.51
CA SER A 20 4.60 -7.33 -1.79
C SER A 20 3.12 -7.51 -1.48
N LYS A 21 2.65 -6.76 -0.46
CA LYS A 21 1.23 -6.68 -0.11
C LYS A 21 0.37 -6.29 -1.32
N SER A 22 0.83 -5.29 -2.07
CA SER A 22 0.11 -4.77 -3.24
C SER A 22 -0.05 -5.80 -4.36
N LEU A 23 0.96 -6.64 -4.60
CA LEU A 23 0.88 -7.75 -5.56
C LEU A 23 0.06 -8.92 -5.00
N ALA A 24 0.20 -9.23 -3.72
CA ALA A 24 -0.54 -10.31 -3.07
C ALA A 24 -2.07 -10.10 -3.17
N HIS A 25 -2.57 -8.89 -2.85
CA HIS A 25 -4.00 -8.56 -3.05
C HIS A 25 -4.47 -8.88 -4.47
N ARG A 26 -3.69 -8.44 -5.47
CA ARG A 26 -4.03 -8.60 -6.88
C ARG A 26 -4.02 -10.06 -7.32
N ALA A 27 -2.98 -10.79 -6.92
CA ALA A 27 -2.85 -12.22 -7.25
C ALA A 27 -3.98 -13.05 -6.62
N ILE A 28 -4.33 -12.79 -5.36
CA ILE A 28 -5.44 -13.48 -4.67
C ILE A 28 -6.76 -13.22 -5.39
N ILE A 29 -7.04 -11.96 -5.75
CA ILE A 29 -8.29 -11.60 -6.46
C ILE A 29 -8.33 -12.28 -7.83
N CYS A 30 -7.28 -12.17 -8.64
CA CYS A 30 -7.25 -12.78 -9.97
C CYS A 30 -7.36 -14.30 -9.91
N ALA A 31 -6.65 -14.97 -8.98
CA ALA A 31 -6.74 -16.41 -8.77
C ALA A 31 -8.14 -16.85 -8.33
N ALA A 32 -8.77 -16.08 -7.45
CA ALA A 32 -10.12 -16.36 -7.00
C ALA A 32 -11.20 -16.11 -8.07
N LEU A 33 -10.92 -15.33 -9.10
CA LEU A 33 -11.82 -15.12 -10.25
C LEU A 33 -11.57 -16.13 -11.38
N ALA A 34 -10.50 -16.91 -11.33
CA ALA A 34 -10.12 -17.87 -12.36
C ALA A 34 -10.78 -19.23 -12.10
N PRO A 35 -11.66 -19.73 -12.99
CA PRO A 35 -12.27 -21.05 -12.81
C PRO A 35 -11.19 -22.16 -12.85
N GLY A 36 -10.96 -22.80 -11.70
CA GLY A 36 -9.95 -23.83 -11.48
C GLY A 36 -8.94 -23.47 -10.40
N MET A 37 -7.88 -24.27 -10.29
CA MET A 37 -6.89 -24.18 -9.22
C MET A 37 -5.71 -23.27 -9.61
N SER A 38 -5.36 -22.36 -8.72
CA SER A 38 -4.14 -21.54 -8.76
C SER A 38 -3.34 -21.70 -7.48
N ARG A 39 -2.00 -21.63 -7.56
CA ARG A 39 -1.09 -21.57 -6.40
C ARG A 39 -0.47 -20.18 -6.32
N ILE A 40 -0.71 -19.49 -5.22
CA ILE A 40 -0.10 -18.18 -4.96
C ILE A 40 0.87 -18.35 -3.79
N SER A 41 2.16 -18.31 -4.05
CA SER A 41 3.22 -18.46 -3.04
C SER A 41 3.85 -17.13 -2.67
N GLY A 42 4.59 -17.09 -1.56
CA GLY A 42 5.16 -15.88 -1.02
C GLY A 42 4.07 -14.96 -0.47
N ILE A 43 3.24 -15.46 0.42
CA ILE A 43 2.20 -14.68 1.09
C ILE A 43 2.66 -14.35 2.51
N ASP A 44 2.70 -13.06 2.82
CA ASP A 44 2.78 -12.57 4.18
C ASP A 44 1.36 -12.23 4.68
N TYR A 45 0.93 -12.91 5.74
CA TYR A 45 -0.44 -12.82 6.26
C TYR A 45 -0.63 -11.59 7.15
N SER A 46 -0.51 -10.42 6.53
CA SER A 46 -0.90 -9.17 7.18
C SER A 46 -2.43 -9.06 7.31
N GLU A 47 -2.90 -8.23 8.25
CA GLU A 47 -4.35 -8.03 8.45
C GLU A 47 -5.08 -7.59 7.17
N ASP A 48 -4.42 -6.79 6.32
CA ASP A 48 -4.97 -6.37 5.03
C ASP A 48 -5.11 -7.55 4.04
N ILE A 49 -4.14 -8.47 4.01
CA ILE A 49 -4.18 -9.66 3.15
C ILE A 49 -5.24 -10.64 3.65
N GLU A 50 -5.33 -10.85 4.96
CA GLU A 50 -6.38 -11.68 5.55
C GLU A 50 -7.78 -11.14 5.21
N ALA A 51 -7.99 -9.82 5.28
CA ALA A 51 -9.25 -9.20 4.87
C ALA A 51 -9.60 -9.49 3.40
N THR A 52 -8.61 -9.52 2.49
CA THR A 52 -8.87 -9.88 1.08
C THR A 52 -9.17 -11.36 0.91
N ILE A 53 -8.45 -12.24 1.61
CA ILE A 53 -8.71 -13.69 1.61
C ILE A 53 -10.14 -13.98 2.06
N GLU A 54 -10.55 -13.42 3.20
CA GLU A 54 -11.90 -13.62 3.75
C GLU A 54 -12.97 -12.96 2.87
N GLY A 55 -12.69 -11.78 2.30
CA GLY A 55 -13.58 -11.14 1.33
C GLY A 55 -13.80 -12.00 0.08
N MET A 56 -12.76 -12.61 -0.48
CA MET A 56 -12.90 -13.50 -1.64
C MET A 56 -13.58 -14.83 -1.27
N LYS A 57 -13.35 -15.37 -0.07
CA LYS A 57 -14.13 -16.51 0.46
C LYS A 57 -15.61 -16.17 0.58
N ALA A 58 -15.94 -14.98 1.10
CA ALA A 58 -17.33 -14.52 1.19
C ALA A 58 -17.98 -14.41 -0.20
N LEU A 59 -17.22 -14.04 -1.23
CA LEU A 59 -17.66 -14.02 -2.62
C LEU A 59 -17.74 -15.42 -3.26
N GLY A 60 -17.32 -16.48 -2.57
CA GLY A 60 -17.49 -17.88 -2.98
C GLY A 60 -16.20 -18.61 -3.38
N ALA A 61 -15.04 -17.97 -3.35
CA ALA A 61 -13.76 -18.64 -3.64
C ALA A 61 -13.43 -19.68 -2.56
N ILE A 62 -12.90 -20.83 -2.96
CA ILE A 62 -12.36 -21.82 -2.04
C ILE A 62 -10.87 -21.56 -1.89
N ILE A 63 -10.45 -21.12 -0.70
CA ILE A 63 -9.07 -20.75 -0.42
C ILE A 63 -8.54 -21.58 0.75
N LYS A 64 -7.46 -22.31 0.50
CA LYS A 64 -6.75 -23.12 1.49
C LYS A 64 -5.34 -22.59 1.68
N GLN A 65 -4.92 -22.41 2.93
CA GLN A 65 -3.59 -21.96 3.30
C GLN A 65 -2.66 -23.17 3.53
N GLU A 66 -1.48 -23.14 2.92
CA GLU A 66 -0.41 -24.13 3.09
C GLU A 66 0.94 -23.41 3.31
N GLY A 67 1.26 -23.08 4.56
CA GLY A 67 2.43 -22.26 4.89
C GLY A 67 2.29 -20.83 4.34
N ASP A 68 3.25 -20.39 3.53
CA ASP A 68 3.24 -19.11 2.81
C ASP A 68 2.53 -19.16 1.45
N THR A 69 1.81 -20.24 1.17
CA THR A 69 1.17 -20.49 -0.12
C THR A 69 -0.34 -20.61 0.06
N LEU A 70 -1.09 -19.99 -0.84
CA LEU A 70 -2.53 -20.15 -0.98
C LEU A 70 -2.85 -21.06 -2.17
N ILE A 71 -3.69 -22.07 -1.93
CA ILE A 71 -4.33 -22.87 -2.99
C ILE A 71 -5.73 -22.31 -3.15
N ILE A 72 -6.01 -21.75 -4.34
CA ILE A 72 -7.23 -21.01 -4.62
C ILE A 72 -7.99 -21.68 -5.76
N ASP A 73 -9.26 -22.06 -5.51
CA ASP A 73 -10.19 -22.51 -6.54
C ASP A 73 -11.29 -21.45 -6.74
N GLY A 74 -11.29 -20.82 -7.90
CA GLY A 74 -12.24 -19.78 -8.29
C GLY A 74 -13.47 -20.31 -9.04
N SER A 75 -13.68 -21.62 -9.14
CA SER A 75 -14.74 -22.22 -9.97
C SER A 75 -16.16 -21.82 -9.59
N ILE A 76 -16.39 -21.40 -8.33
CA ILE A 76 -17.69 -21.01 -7.80
C ILE A 76 -17.73 -19.56 -7.27
N THR A 77 -16.70 -18.78 -7.56
CA THR A 77 -16.63 -17.38 -7.13
C THR A 77 -17.71 -16.53 -7.82
N LEU A 78 -18.12 -15.45 -7.18
CA LEU A 78 -19.22 -14.58 -7.57
C LEU A 78 -20.58 -15.31 -7.64
N GLY A 79 -20.94 -15.99 -6.54
CA GLY A 79 -22.25 -16.57 -6.33
C GLY A 79 -23.40 -15.55 -6.41
N LEU A 80 -24.62 -16.02 -6.14
CA LEU A 80 -25.83 -15.20 -6.16
C LEU A 80 -26.34 -14.94 -4.74
N GLY A 81 -27.08 -13.85 -4.57
CA GLY A 81 -27.80 -13.57 -3.33
C GLY A 81 -27.26 -12.41 -2.53
N ARG A 82 -27.07 -12.61 -1.23
CA ARG A 82 -26.60 -11.59 -0.29
C ARG A 82 -25.28 -12.01 0.31
N VAL A 83 -24.38 -11.03 0.52
CA VAL A 83 -23.07 -11.26 1.13
C VAL A 83 -22.70 -10.10 2.06
N GLU A 84 -21.97 -10.43 3.12
CA GLU A 84 -21.30 -9.45 3.98
C GLU A 84 -19.79 -9.60 3.82
N ILE A 85 -19.07 -8.49 3.71
CA ILE A 85 -17.62 -8.44 3.55
C ILE A 85 -17.07 -7.50 4.63
N ASP A 86 -16.26 -8.03 5.53
CA ASP A 86 -15.48 -7.23 6.47
C ASP A 86 -14.13 -6.86 5.83
N ALA A 87 -13.99 -5.60 5.50
CA ALA A 87 -12.75 -5.08 4.93
C ALA A 87 -11.69 -4.76 6.01
N HIS A 88 -11.98 -4.98 7.29
CA HIS A 88 -11.16 -4.59 8.42
C HIS A 88 -10.76 -3.11 8.32
N GLU A 89 -9.47 -2.78 8.20
CA GLU A 89 -8.98 -1.42 7.88
C GLU A 89 -8.41 -1.32 6.45
N SER A 90 -8.54 -2.38 5.64
CA SER A 90 -7.95 -2.49 4.31
C SER A 90 -8.69 -1.67 3.25
N GLY A 91 -8.10 -0.55 2.85
CA GLY A 91 -8.60 0.24 1.72
C GLY A 91 -8.52 -0.50 0.39
N SER A 92 -7.54 -1.38 0.19
CA SER A 92 -7.41 -2.21 -1.01
C SER A 92 -8.55 -3.22 -1.10
N THR A 93 -8.80 -3.99 -0.04
CA THR A 93 -9.90 -4.95 0.03
C THR A 93 -11.23 -4.26 -0.28
N LEU A 94 -11.53 -3.15 0.41
CA LEU A 94 -12.77 -2.41 0.21
C LEU A 94 -12.95 -1.97 -1.25
N ARG A 95 -11.96 -1.23 -1.78
CA ARG A 95 -12.11 -0.61 -3.11
C ARG A 95 -12.00 -1.60 -4.26
N PHE A 96 -11.29 -2.72 -4.08
CA PHE A 96 -11.23 -3.76 -5.10
C PHE A 96 -12.49 -4.61 -5.13
N LEU A 97 -13.03 -4.98 -3.95
CA LEU A 97 -14.17 -5.88 -3.89
C LEU A 97 -15.52 -5.17 -4.04
N MET A 98 -15.59 -3.86 -3.81
CA MET A 98 -16.85 -3.12 -3.90
C MET A 98 -17.49 -3.21 -5.30
N PRO A 99 -16.82 -2.85 -6.41
CA PRO A 99 -17.39 -3.04 -7.73
C PRO A 99 -17.52 -4.53 -8.12
N LEU A 100 -16.55 -5.36 -7.71
CA LEU A 100 -16.53 -6.78 -8.03
C LEU A 100 -17.75 -7.53 -7.47
N SER A 101 -18.15 -7.23 -6.25
CA SER A 101 -19.32 -7.81 -5.62
C SER A 101 -20.63 -7.52 -6.35
N LEU A 102 -20.69 -6.40 -7.08
CA LEU A 102 -21.89 -5.99 -7.84
C LEU A 102 -22.04 -6.67 -9.20
N VAL A 103 -21.16 -7.61 -9.57
CA VAL A 103 -21.30 -8.39 -10.81
C VAL A 103 -22.50 -9.32 -10.73
N ASN A 104 -22.69 -10.03 -9.61
CA ASN A 104 -23.72 -11.06 -9.48
C ASN A 104 -24.57 -10.95 -8.20
N PHE A 105 -24.03 -10.38 -7.11
CA PHE A 105 -24.80 -10.28 -5.87
C PHE A 105 -25.85 -9.17 -5.97
N SER A 106 -27.05 -9.47 -5.46
CA SER A 106 -28.16 -8.51 -5.45
C SER A 106 -28.07 -7.53 -4.27
N ARG A 107 -27.38 -7.93 -3.20
CA ARG A 107 -27.19 -7.09 -2.01
C ARG A 107 -25.87 -7.43 -1.33
N VAL A 108 -25.06 -6.40 -1.08
CA VAL A 108 -23.76 -6.54 -0.44
C VAL A 108 -23.67 -5.58 0.74
N HIS A 109 -23.16 -6.08 1.86
CA HIS A 109 -22.93 -5.30 3.06
C HIS A 109 -21.42 -5.24 3.35
N PHE A 110 -20.85 -4.06 3.24
CA PHE A 110 -19.45 -3.81 3.62
C PHE A 110 -19.38 -3.24 5.02
N VAL A 111 -18.57 -3.88 5.86
CA VAL A 111 -18.22 -3.39 7.20
C VAL A 111 -16.71 -3.23 7.32
N GLY A 112 -16.26 -2.42 8.27
CA GLY A 112 -14.83 -2.21 8.52
C GLY A 112 -14.59 -1.39 9.78
N LYS A 113 -13.31 -1.25 10.13
CA LYS A 113 -12.83 -0.66 11.39
C LYS A 113 -12.00 0.60 11.14
N GLY A 114 -11.59 1.24 12.25
CA GLY A 114 -10.70 2.39 12.24
C GLY A 114 -11.22 3.53 11.37
N LYS A 115 -10.31 4.20 10.66
CA LYS A 115 -10.64 5.34 9.79
C LYS A 115 -11.15 4.93 8.40
N LEU A 116 -11.34 3.63 8.10
CA LEU A 116 -11.73 3.19 6.76
C LEU A 116 -13.05 3.81 6.30
N GLY A 117 -14.02 3.99 7.21
CA GLY A 117 -15.31 4.63 6.90
C GLY A 117 -15.22 6.13 6.58
N GLN A 118 -14.12 6.79 6.97
CA GLN A 118 -13.89 8.21 6.72
C GLN A 118 -13.10 8.46 5.42
N ARG A 119 -12.49 7.41 4.85
CA ARG A 119 -11.73 7.52 3.60
C ARG A 119 -12.69 7.70 2.41
N PRO A 120 -12.30 8.52 1.39
CA PRO A 120 -13.19 8.82 0.27
C PRO A 120 -13.69 7.57 -0.46
N LEU A 121 -15.01 7.54 -0.71
CA LEU A 121 -15.71 6.56 -1.55
C LEU A 121 -16.58 7.23 -2.61
N ASP A 122 -16.57 8.56 -2.67
CA ASP A 122 -17.43 9.36 -3.55
C ASP A 122 -17.29 8.97 -5.02
N VAL A 123 -16.08 8.58 -5.44
CA VAL A 123 -15.83 8.07 -6.82
C VAL A 123 -16.75 6.89 -7.16
N TYR A 124 -16.99 5.97 -6.24
CA TYR A 124 -17.92 4.87 -6.46
C TYR A 124 -19.38 5.31 -6.29
N TYR A 125 -19.68 6.20 -5.35
CA TYR A 125 -21.04 6.71 -5.20
C TYR A 125 -21.51 7.45 -6.45
N ASP A 126 -20.66 8.25 -7.09
CA ASP A 126 -20.97 8.89 -8.38
C ASP A 126 -21.28 7.87 -9.48
N ILE A 127 -20.54 6.75 -9.53
CA ILE A 127 -20.81 5.65 -10.47
C ILE A 127 -22.14 4.98 -10.13
N PHE A 128 -22.40 4.71 -8.85
CA PHE A 128 -23.62 4.06 -8.40
C PHE A 128 -24.87 4.90 -8.69
N ASP A 129 -24.80 6.21 -8.50
CA ASP A 129 -25.87 7.14 -8.83
C ASP A 129 -26.20 7.12 -10.34
N LYS A 130 -25.16 7.17 -11.20
CA LYS A 130 -25.33 7.07 -12.65
C LYS A 130 -25.97 5.75 -13.06
N GLN A 131 -25.59 4.64 -12.44
CA GLN A 131 -26.09 3.29 -12.75
C GLN A 131 -27.33 2.89 -11.94
N LYS A 132 -27.86 3.77 -11.09
CA LYS A 132 -29.02 3.53 -10.23
C LYS A 132 -28.83 2.33 -9.27
N ILE A 133 -27.63 2.13 -8.82
CA ILE A 133 -27.30 1.19 -7.75
C ILE A 133 -27.60 1.89 -6.42
N ALA A 134 -28.51 1.35 -5.64
CA ALA A 134 -28.86 1.92 -4.36
C ALA A 134 -27.75 1.65 -3.34
N TYR A 135 -27.42 2.66 -2.53
CA TYR A 135 -26.48 2.49 -1.42
C TYR A 135 -27.01 3.17 -0.16
N LEU A 136 -26.71 2.58 0.98
CA LEU A 136 -27.05 3.09 2.29
C LEU A 136 -25.80 3.08 3.18
N ARG A 137 -25.34 4.27 3.55
CA ARG A 137 -24.31 4.47 4.55
C ARG A 137 -24.98 4.61 5.92
N LYS A 138 -24.78 3.63 6.80
CA LYS A 138 -25.45 3.58 8.11
C LYS A 138 -24.69 4.36 9.19
N ASP A 139 -23.37 4.50 9.02
CA ASP A 139 -22.48 5.18 9.95
C ASP A 139 -21.60 6.17 9.18
N SER A 140 -21.32 7.32 9.77
CA SER A 140 -20.43 8.34 9.19
C SER A 140 -18.98 8.17 9.61
N GLU A 141 -18.71 7.47 10.70
CA GLU A 141 -17.36 7.28 11.24
C GLU A 141 -16.79 5.92 10.91
N ARG A 142 -17.62 4.87 10.96
CA ARG A 142 -17.23 3.50 10.64
C ARG A 142 -17.69 3.11 9.25
N LEU A 143 -16.97 2.18 8.63
CA LEU A 143 -17.46 1.58 7.40
C LEU A 143 -18.66 0.69 7.70
N ASP A 144 -19.83 1.10 7.27
CA ASP A 144 -21.09 0.33 7.31
C ASP A 144 -21.93 0.77 6.11
N VAL A 145 -21.72 0.10 4.97
CA VAL A 145 -22.33 0.45 3.68
C VAL A 145 -23.04 -0.77 3.09
N ILE A 146 -24.32 -0.60 2.77
CA ILE A 146 -25.10 -1.59 2.04
C ILE A 146 -25.25 -1.12 0.60
N LEU A 147 -24.95 -2.00 -0.34
CA LEU A 147 -25.18 -1.81 -1.77
C LEU A 147 -26.31 -2.74 -2.23
N ASP A 148 -27.20 -2.23 -3.09
CA ASP A 148 -28.31 -2.98 -3.67
C ASP A 148 -28.46 -2.65 -5.15
N GLY A 149 -28.14 -3.59 -6.03
CA GLY A 149 -28.11 -3.42 -7.48
C GLY A 149 -26.99 -4.22 -8.12
N GLN A 150 -26.82 -4.02 -9.43
CA GLN A 150 -25.79 -4.67 -10.24
C GLN A 150 -25.04 -3.62 -11.08
N LEU A 151 -23.74 -3.84 -11.25
CA LEU A 151 -22.91 -3.04 -12.13
C LEU A 151 -23.09 -3.49 -13.59
N HIS A 152 -23.20 -2.54 -14.50
CA HIS A 152 -23.31 -2.78 -15.94
C HIS A 152 -22.15 -2.12 -16.69
N SER A 153 -21.83 -2.65 -17.89
CA SER A 153 -20.85 -2.05 -18.79
C SER A 153 -21.28 -0.65 -19.20
N ASP A 154 -20.33 0.29 -19.16
CA ASP A 154 -20.57 1.71 -19.44
C ASP A 154 -19.24 2.45 -19.66
N ILE A 155 -19.33 3.78 -19.85
CA ILE A 155 -18.20 4.70 -19.77
C ILE A 155 -18.11 5.20 -18.31
N PHE A 156 -17.02 4.82 -17.65
CA PHE A 156 -16.72 5.19 -16.26
C PHE A 156 -15.76 6.38 -16.25
N GLU A 157 -16.21 7.54 -15.82
CA GLU A 157 -15.38 8.72 -15.63
C GLU A 157 -14.82 8.69 -14.19
N VAL A 158 -13.49 8.61 -14.07
CA VAL A 158 -12.81 8.42 -12.79
C VAL A 158 -11.69 9.45 -12.62
N PRO A 159 -11.63 10.20 -11.51
CA PRO A 159 -10.51 11.09 -11.23
C PRO A 159 -9.24 10.28 -10.95
N GLY A 160 -8.14 10.65 -11.59
CA GLY A 160 -6.84 9.98 -11.46
C GLY A 160 -6.05 10.35 -10.20
N ASN A 161 -6.42 11.43 -9.53
CA ASN A 161 -5.68 12.01 -8.40
C ASN A 161 -6.28 11.73 -7.01
N VAL A 162 -7.31 10.89 -6.90
CA VAL A 162 -7.89 10.50 -5.60
C VAL A 162 -7.25 9.20 -5.10
N SER A 163 -7.42 8.11 -5.82
CA SER A 163 -6.78 6.83 -5.51
C SER A 163 -6.80 5.89 -6.72
N SER A 164 -5.63 5.32 -7.05
CA SER A 164 -5.50 4.27 -8.07
C SER A 164 -6.31 3.01 -7.74
N GLN A 165 -6.72 2.82 -6.49
CA GLN A 165 -7.51 1.65 -6.07
C GLN A 165 -8.91 1.63 -6.69
N PHE A 166 -9.52 2.80 -6.97
CA PHE A 166 -10.81 2.87 -7.68
C PHE A 166 -10.70 2.33 -9.10
N ILE A 167 -9.64 2.74 -9.80
CA ILE A 167 -9.36 2.27 -11.15
C ILE A 167 -9.06 0.77 -11.14
N SER A 168 -8.19 0.32 -10.24
CA SER A 168 -7.85 -1.11 -10.10
C SER A 168 -9.07 -1.98 -9.80
N GLY A 169 -9.96 -1.54 -8.91
CA GLY A 169 -11.21 -2.25 -8.62
C GLY A 169 -12.11 -2.42 -9.85
N LEU A 170 -12.23 -1.36 -10.67
CA LEU A 170 -12.94 -1.44 -11.94
C LEU A 170 -12.23 -2.35 -12.94
N LEU A 171 -10.89 -2.28 -13.04
CA LEU A 171 -10.11 -3.13 -13.95
C LEU A 171 -10.28 -4.64 -13.63
N PHE A 172 -10.41 -5.02 -12.35
CA PHE A 172 -10.76 -6.41 -11.98
C PHE A 172 -12.18 -6.79 -12.36
N THR A 173 -13.09 -5.85 -12.36
CA THR A 173 -14.53 -6.10 -12.45
C THR A 173 -15.05 -6.09 -13.88
N LEU A 174 -14.68 -5.07 -14.66
CA LEU A 174 -15.28 -4.77 -15.97
C LEU A 174 -15.08 -5.88 -17.01
N PRO A 175 -13.96 -6.64 -17.02
CA PRO A 175 -13.81 -7.78 -17.91
C PRO A 175 -14.91 -8.86 -17.78
N LEU A 176 -15.51 -8.99 -16.59
CA LEU A 176 -16.56 -9.98 -16.29
C LEU A 176 -17.94 -9.57 -16.77
N LEU A 177 -18.16 -8.31 -17.09
CA LEU A 177 -19.46 -7.79 -17.52
C LEU A 177 -19.79 -8.21 -18.96
N LYS A 178 -21.09 -8.20 -19.31
CA LYS A 178 -21.55 -8.67 -20.62
C LYS A 178 -21.20 -7.77 -21.80
N GLY A 179 -20.92 -6.50 -21.57
CA GLY A 179 -20.62 -5.52 -22.62
C GLY A 179 -19.23 -4.91 -22.43
N ASP A 180 -18.74 -4.23 -23.45
CA ASP A 180 -17.48 -3.50 -23.40
C ASP A 180 -17.61 -2.26 -22.52
N SER A 181 -16.54 -1.89 -21.87
CA SER A 181 -16.47 -0.73 -20.99
C SER A 181 -15.26 0.16 -21.31
N LEU A 182 -15.35 1.43 -20.92
CA LEU A 182 -14.25 2.39 -20.98
C LEU A 182 -14.10 3.07 -19.64
N ILE A 183 -12.91 3.02 -19.05
CA ILE A 183 -12.55 3.90 -17.94
C ILE A 183 -11.87 5.12 -18.54
N LYS A 184 -12.44 6.30 -18.33
CA LYS A 184 -11.89 7.59 -18.76
C LYS A 184 -11.33 8.33 -17.55
N ILE A 185 -10.07 8.67 -17.60
CA ILE A 185 -9.40 9.40 -16.51
C ILE A 185 -9.65 10.91 -16.72
N THR A 186 -10.21 11.56 -15.67
CA THR A 186 -10.69 12.95 -15.78
C THR A 186 -9.72 13.99 -15.22
N THR A 187 -8.71 13.56 -14.45
CA THR A 187 -7.62 14.42 -13.92
C THR A 187 -6.28 13.74 -14.16
N PRO A 188 -5.15 14.43 -14.01
CA PRO A 188 -3.84 13.76 -14.10
C PRO A 188 -3.78 12.51 -13.23
N LEU A 189 -3.25 11.41 -13.79
CA LEU A 189 -3.17 10.13 -13.09
C LEU A 189 -1.94 10.09 -12.18
N GLU A 190 -2.20 9.91 -10.89
CA GLU A 190 -1.18 9.67 -9.88
C GLU A 190 -1.06 8.18 -9.54
N SER A 191 0.09 7.77 -9.00
CA SER A 191 0.38 6.37 -8.65
C SER A 191 0.18 5.40 -9.82
N LYS A 192 0.70 5.74 -10.99
CA LYS A 192 0.64 4.90 -12.21
C LYS A 192 1.18 3.50 -11.96
N GLY A 193 2.28 3.37 -11.22
CA GLY A 193 2.87 2.07 -10.91
C GLY A 193 1.89 1.08 -10.27
N TYR A 194 0.93 1.53 -9.45
CA TYR A 194 -0.10 0.63 -8.90
C TYR A 194 -1.13 0.19 -9.95
N ILE A 195 -1.36 1.01 -10.99
CA ILE A 195 -2.18 0.60 -12.13
C ILE A 195 -1.41 -0.43 -12.96
N ASP A 196 -0.12 -0.20 -13.20
CA ASP A 196 0.74 -1.13 -13.93
C ASP A 196 0.78 -2.50 -13.26
N LEU A 197 0.95 -2.56 -11.93
CA LEU A 197 0.83 -3.81 -11.16
C LEU A 197 -0.52 -4.53 -11.40
N THR A 198 -1.60 -3.76 -11.57
CA THR A 198 -2.93 -4.33 -11.84
C THR A 198 -3.00 -4.87 -13.26
N LEU A 199 -2.51 -4.12 -14.26
CA LEU A 199 -2.50 -4.53 -15.65
C LEU A 199 -1.62 -5.76 -15.86
N ASP A 200 -0.41 -5.78 -15.30
CA ASP A 200 0.51 -6.91 -15.35
C ASP A 200 -0.11 -8.18 -14.74
N MET A 201 -0.80 -8.02 -13.60
CA MET A 201 -1.46 -9.16 -12.96
C MET A 201 -2.64 -9.67 -13.78
N LEU A 202 -3.46 -8.78 -14.33
CA LEU A 202 -4.57 -9.13 -15.22
C LEU A 202 -4.09 -9.89 -16.45
N GLU A 203 -3.01 -9.43 -17.08
CA GLU A 203 -2.40 -10.10 -18.25
C GLU A 203 -1.94 -11.52 -17.90
N LYS A 204 -1.27 -11.72 -16.75
CA LYS A 204 -0.85 -13.04 -16.27
C LYS A 204 -2.03 -14.01 -16.10
N PHE A 205 -3.17 -13.49 -15.68
CA PHE A 205 -4.40 -14.27 -15.56
C PHE A 205 -5.28 -14.25 -16.82
N GLY A 206 -4.74 -13.83 -17.96
CA GLY A 206 -5.35 -13.94 -19.29
C GLY A 206 -6.41 -12.89 -19.60
N ILE A 207 -6.42 -11.77 -18.90
CA ILE A 207 -7.30 -10.62 -19.15
C ILE A 207 -6.56 -9.57 -19.97
N GLU A 208 -7.19 -9.07 -21.02
CA GLU A 208 -6.64 -8.07 -21.92
C GLU A 208 -7.29 -6.70 -21.68
N ILE A 209 -6.47 -5.70 -21.40
CA ILE A 209 -6.88 -4.30 -21.24
C ILE A 209 -6.04 -3.45 -22.21
N ILE A 210 -6.70 -2.55 -22.95
CA ILE A 210 -5.99 -1.59 -23.80
C ILE A 210 -5.82 -0.30 -23.00
N ASN A 211 -4.57 0.03 -22.68
CA ASN A 211 -4.20 1.28 -22.03
C ASN A 211 -3.91 2.35 -23.10
N HIS A 212 -4.69 3.43 -23.11
CA HIS A 212 -4.50 4.60 -23.97
C HIS A 212 -3.73 5.68 -23.19
N ASP A 213 -2.43 5.48 -23.00
CA ASP A 213 -1.50 6.41 -22.33
C ASP A 213 -2.03 6.94 -20.98
N TYR A 214 -2.65 6.05 -20.20
CA TYR A 214 -3.28 6.35 -18.89
C TYR A 214 -4.39 7.42 -18.94
N GLN A 215 -4.82 7.85 -20.12
CA GLN A 215 -5.97 8.74 -20.28
C GLN A 215 -7.28 7.95 -20.31
N ALA A 216 -7.23 6.72 -20.80
CA ALA A 216 -8.37 5.81 -20.80
C ALA A 216 -7.90 4.36 -20.80
N PHE A 217 -8.75 3.48 -20.27
CA PHE A 217 -8.57 2.02 -20.34
C PHE A 217 -9.79 1.44 -21.04
N GLN A 218 -9.57 0.74 -22.16
CA GLN A 218 -10.63 0.07 -22.89
C GLN A 218 -10.66 -1.40 -22.51
N ILE A 219 -11.82 -1.88 -22.11
CA ILE A 219 -12.04 -3.21 -21.57
C ILE A 219 -13.11 -3.91 -22.39
N ARG A 220 -12.76 -5.05 -23.02
CA ARG A 220 -13.77 -5.95 -23.58
C ARG A 220 -14.47 -6.69 -22.46
N GLY A 221 -15.78 -6.82 -22.56
CA GLY A 221 -16.56 -7.65 -21.66
C GLY A 221 -16.49 -9.14 -22.00
N ASN A 222 -17.12 -9.97 -21.17
CA ASN A 222 -17.17 -11.43 -21.31
C ASN A 222 -15.79 -12.10 -21.38
N GLN A 223 -14.78 -11.53 -20.74
CA GLN A 223 -13.48 -12.18 -20.58
C GLN A 223 -13.53 -13.19 -19.41
N ASN A 224 -12.66 -14.18 -19.46
CA ASN A 224 -12.54 -15.20 -18.43
C ASN A 224 -11.11 -15.20 -17.89
N TYR A 225 -10.98 -15.06 -16.58
CA TYR A 225 -9.71 -15.29 -15.90
C TYR A 225 -9.25 -16.71 -16.09
N LYS A 226 -7.95 -16.93 -16.20
CA LYS A 226 -7.34 -18.25 -16.36
C LYS A 226 -6.52 -18.60 -15.13
N PRO A 227 -6.61 -19.81 -14.58
CA PRO A 227 -5.77 -20.23 -13.46
C PRO A 227 -4.29 -20.05 -13.78
N CYS A 228 -3.54 -19.53 -12.81
CA CYS A 228 -2.12 -19.26 -12.94
C CYS A 228 -1.42 -19.46 -11.60
N ASP A 229 -0.28 -20.13 -11.61
CA ASP A 229 0.61 -20.19 -10.47
C ASP A 229 1.48 -18.93 -10.46
N TYR A 230 1.55 -18.25 -9.31
CA TYR A 230 2.27 -17.00 -9.16
C TYR A 230 3.03 -16.95 -7.84
N ASN A 231 4.29 -16.50 -7.90
CA ASN A 231 5.09 -16.22 -6.70
C ASN A 231 5.19 -14.71 -6.51
N VAL A 232 4.74 -14.24 -5.35
CA VAL A 232 4.75 -12.81 -5.01
C VAL A 232 6.18 -12.36 -4.75
N GLU A 233 6.64 -11.35 -5.49
CA GLU A 233 7.97 -10.78 -5.31
C GLU A 233 8.05 -9.88 -4.06
N ALA A 234 9.27 -9.57 -3.62
CA ALA A 234 9.54 -8.73 -2.46
C ALA A 234 9.00 -7.29 -2.65
N ASP A 235 8.64 -6.64 -1.53
CA ASP A 235 7.95 -5.36 -1.47
C ASP A 235 8.92 -4.18 -1.36
N PHE A 236 9.01 -3.35 -2.40
CA PHE A 236 9.81 -2.13 -2.35
C PHE A 236 9.30 -1.09 -1.34
N SER A 237 7.99 -1.07 -1.05
CA SER A 237 7.46 -0.20 0.00
C SER A 237 7.98 -0.59 1.39
N GLN A 238 8.18 -1.89 1.65
CA GLN A 238 8.73 -2.37 2.91
C GLN A 238 10.27 -2.28 2.94
N ALA A 239 10.91 -2.57 1.80
CA ALA A 239 12.37 -2.39 1.65
C ALA A 239 12.81 -0.95 1.95
N ALA A 240 11.98 0.04 1.61
CA ALA A 240 12.29 1.45 1.77
C ALA A 240 12.69 1.83 3.20
N PHE A 241 12.11 1.19 4.23
CA PHE A 241 12.44 1.48 5.62
C PHE A 241 13.90 1.13 5.92
N TYR A 242 14.35 -0.05 5.51
CA TYR A 242 15.72 -0.49 5.75
C TYR A 242 16.73 0.13 4.78
N LEU A 243 16.33 0.48 3.54
CA LEU A 243 17.17 1.27 2.63
C LEU A 243 17.43 2.67 3.19
N VAL A 244 16.43 3.30 3.80
CA VAL A 244 16.61 4.58 4.49
C VAL A 244 17.47 4.40 5.74
N ALA A 245 17.28 3.36 6.54
CA ALA A 245 18.16 3.08 7.68
C ALA A 245 19.63 2.94 7.24
N ASP A 246 19.87 2.31 6.10
CA ASP A 246 21.20 2.13 5.50
C ASP A 246 21.77 3.46 5.01
N LEU A 247 21.00 4.28 4.30
CA LEU A 247 21.34 5.65 3.93
C LEU A 247 21.73 6.50 5.16
N LEU A 248 21.04 6.28 6.29
CA LEU A 248 21.32 6.96 7.56
C LEU A 248 22.54 6.43 8.30
N GLY A 249 23.27 5.44 7.76
CA GLY A 249 24.54 4.91 8.29
C GLY A 249 24.43 3.59 9.05
N SER A 250 23.37 2.81 8.83
CA SER A 250 23.35 1.39 9.14
C SER A 250 24.18 0.59 8.12
N ASP A 251 24.30 -0.71 8.26
CA ASP A 251 24.98 -1.62 7.32
C ASP A 251 24.10 -2.86 7.10
N ILE A 252 23.08 -2.69 6.22
CA ILE A 252 22.04 -3.67 5.99
C ILE A 252 22.10 -4.18 4.56
N THR A 253 22.10 -5.49 4.39
CA THR A 253 21.94 -6.11 3.08
C THR A 253 20.50 -6.63 2.92
N LEU A 254 19.78 -6.12 1.93
CA LEU A 254 18.43 -6.54 1.61
C LEU A 254 18.46 -7.59 0.49
N THR A 255 17.82 -8.74 0.72
CA THR A 255 17.75 -9.84 -0.25
C THR A 255 16.36 -9.94 -0.88
N ASN A 256 16.23 -10.76 -1.90
CA ASN A 256 14.99 -11.10 -2.63
C ASN A 256 14.38 -9.97 -3.46
N LEU A 257 14.98 -8.78 -3.51
CA LEU A 257 14.46 -7.68 -4.32
C LEU A 257 14.70 -7.94 -5.82
N ASN A 258 13.63 -7.76 -6.60
CA ASN A 258 13.71 -7.75 -8.06
C ASN A 258 14.02 -6.34 -8.56
N MET A 259 15.25 -6.10 -8.97
CA MET A 259 15.70 -4.78 -9.45
C MET A 259 14.99 -4.33 -10.74
N HIS A 260 14.30 -5.23 -11.43
CA HIS A 260 13.49 -4.95 -12.63
C HIS A 260 11.98 -4.94 -12.35
N SER A 261 11.59 -4.88 -11.08
CA SER A 261 10.18 -4.85 -10.69
C SER A 261 9.44 -3.64 -11.27
N SER A 262 8.19 -3.83 -11.66
CA SER A 262 7.26 -2.77 -12.06
C SER A 262 6.61 -2.05 -10.85
N GLN A 263 6.98 -2.39 -9.62
CA GLN A 263 6.48 -1.69 -8.44
C GLN A 263 6.84 -0.21 -8.47
N GLY A 264 5.84 0.67 -8.34
CA GLY A 264 6.06 2.13 -8.35
C GLY A 264 6.99 2.60 -7.24
N ASP A 265 6.95 1.92 -6.08
CA ASP A 265 7.79 2.23 -4.92
C ASP A 265 9.26 1.80 -5.09
N ARG A 266 9.62 1.13 -6.21
CA ARG A 266 11.03 0.99 -6.62
C ARG A 266 11.71 2.36 -6.81
N ALA A 267 10.92 3.44 -6.99
CA ALA A 267 11.40 4.82 -6.99
C ALA A 267 12.23 5.19 -5.75
N ILE A 268 12.16 4.40 -4.66
CA ILE A 268 13.04 4.59 -3.50
C ILE A 268 14.51 4.54 -3.86
N LEU A 269 14.90 3.72 -4.83
CA LEU A 269 16.29 3.62 -5.27
C LEU A 269 16.77 4.94 -5.91
N ASP A 270 15.97 5.50 -6.81
CA ASP A 270 16.27 6.77 -7.47
C ASP A 270 16.29 7.93 -6.44
N ILE A 271 15.40 7.89 -5.44
CA ILE A 271 15.37 8.86 -4.33
C ILE A 271 16.66 8.75 -3.49
N MET A 272 17.11 7.54 -3.16
CA MET A 272 18.35 7.35 -2.40
C MET A 272 19.55 7.90 -3.18
N GLU A 273 19.64 7.62 -4.47
CA GLU A 273 20.70 8.15 -5.33
C GLU A 273 20.65 9.69 -5.42
N GLN A 274 19.47 10.28 -5.56
CA GLN A 274 19.30 11.74 -5.53
C GLN A 274 19.77 12.36 -4.21
N MET A 275 19.58 11.63 -3.10
CA MET A 275 20.03 12.04 -1.77
C MET A 275 21.51 11.72 -1.49
N GLY A 276 22.25 11.21 -2.47
CA GLY A 276 23.70 10.95 -2.37
C GLY A 276 24.06 9.53 -1.95
N GLY A 277 23.10 8.64 -1.87
CA GLY A 277 23.33 7.20 -1.65
C GLY A 277 23.84 6.52 -2.93
N GLU A 278 24.75 5.57 -2.77
CA GLU A 278 25.17 4.65 -3.82
C GLU A 278 24.50 3.29 -3.59
N ILE A 279 23.76 2.81 -4.59
CA ILE A 279 23.14 1.46 -4.54
C ILE A 279 24.20 0.44 -4.91
N VAL A 280 24.60 -0.38 -3.97
CA VAL A 280 25.62 -1.43 -4.15
C VAL A 280 24.95 -2.78 -4.27
N GLU A 281 24.99 -3.36 -5.47
CA GLU A 281 24.55 -4.73 -5.70
C GLU A 281 25.68 -5.71 -5.40
N THR A 282 25.37 -6.75 -4.62
CA THR A 282 26.28 -7.83 -4.27
C THR A 282 25.63 -9.19 -4.58
N SER A 283 26.38 -10.27 -4.51
CA SER A 283 25.83 -11.62 -4.62
C SER A 283 24.86 -11.98 -3.48
N ALA A 284 24.89 -11.23 -2.37
CA ALA A 284 24.02 -11.44 -1.22
C ALA A 284 22.73 -10.60 -1.27
N GLY A 285 22.70 -9.53 -2.06
CA GLY A 285 21.57 -8.60 -2.13
C GLY A 285 22.03 -7.18 -2.43
N ILE A 286 21.21 -6.19 -2.08
CA ILE A 286 21.52 -4.77 -2.27
C ILE A 286 21.70 -4.06 -0.93
N LYS A 287 22.49 -3.00 -0.93
CA LYS A 287 22.63 -2.06 0.19
C LYS A 287 22.85 -0.64 -0.32
N VAL A 288 22.67 0.34 0.57
CA VAL A 288 22.94 1.76 0.28
C VAL A 288 24.19 2.19 1.04
N VAL A 289 25.14 2.80 0.34
CA VAL A 289 26.31 3.42 0.96
C VAL A 289 26.20 4.93 0.78
N CYS A 290 26.33 5.68 1.85
CA CYS A 290 26.20 7.13 1.81
C CYS A 290 27.16 7.79 2.78
N ASP A 291 28.06 8.65 2.26
CA ASP A 291 28.95 9.46 3.08
C ASP A 291 28.28 10.75 3.56
N LYS A 292 27.37 11.29 2.73
CA LYS A 292 26.71 12.56 2.95
C LYS A 292 25.32 12.58 2.35
N ILE A 293 24.33 12.88 3.18
CA ILE A 293 22.94 12.99 2.72
C ILE A 293 22.71 14.39 2.15
N ASN A 294 22.40 14.45 0.87
CA ASN A 294 22.10 15.70 0.16
C ASN A 294 20.61 16.04 0.29
N PRO A 295 20.26 17.33 0.34
CA PRO A 295 18.87 17.74 0.26
C PRO A 295 18.30 17.45 -1.13
N ALA A 296 16.99 17.15 -1.21
CA ALA A 296 16.35 16.80 -2.45
C ALA A 296 14.94 17.43 -2.57
N THR A 297 14.47 17.58 -3.80
CA THR A 297 13.05 17.84 -4.09
C THR A 297 12.44 16.57 -4.61
N ILE A 298 11.45 16.04 -3.89
CA ILE A 298 10.86 14.71 -4.10
C ILE A 298 9.39 14.88 -4.43
N ASP A 299 8.96 14.31 -5.57
CA ASP A 299 7.57 14.31 -6.00
C ASP A 299 6.84 13.10 -5.41
N ALA A 300 5.87 13.35 -4.52
CA ALA A 300 5.10 12.32 -3.84
C ALA A 300 3.96 11.73 -4.71
N SER A 301 3.64 12.33 -5.86
CA SER A 301 2.46 11.95 -6.66
C SER A 301 2.47 10.50 -7.11
N GLN A 302 3.65 9.94 -7.42
CA GLN A 302 3.77 8.58 -7.94
C GLN A 302 4.09 7.52 -6.87
N CYS A 303 4.66 7.92 -5.73
CA CYS A 303 5.10 7.02 -4.65
C CYS A 303 4.74 7.53 -3.23
N PRO A 304 3.47 7.88 -2.98
CA PRO A 304 3.06 8.51 -1.72
C PRO A 304 3.35 7.64 -0.48
N ASP A 305 3.43 6.33 -0.66
CA ASP A 305 3.64 5.40 0.44
C ASP A 305 5.09 5.38 0.96
N LEU A 306 6.05 5.92 0.20
CA LEU A 306 7.43 6.10 0.63
C LEU A 306 7.63 7.32 1.52
N MET A 307 6.75 8.32 1.44
CA MET A 307 7.00 9.65 2.00
C MET A 307 7.22 9.69 3.52
N PRO A 308 6.54 8.89 4.36
CA PRO A 308 6.86 8.87 5.79
C PRO A 308 8.33 8.57 6.09
N VAL A 309 8.90 7.53 5.49
CA VAL A 309 10.30 7.17 5.75
C VAL A 309 11.29 8.06 4.98
N VAL A 310 10.91 8.55 3.80
CA VAL A 310 11.71 9.51 3.03
C VAL A 310 11.82 10.85 3.78
N SER A 311 10.76 11.30 4.45
CA SER A 311 10.82 12.50 5.29
C SER A 311 11.84 12.37 6.44
N VAL A 312 11.98 11.14 6.97
CA VAL A 312 13.06 10.82 7.94
C VAL A 312 14.44 10.98 7.29
N ALA A 313 14.66 10.47 6.08
CA ALA A 313 15.94 10.72 5.39
C ALA A 313 16.21 12.21 5.20
N CYS A 314 15.22 13.00 4.80
CA CYS A 314 15.32 14.46 4.63
C CYS A 314 15.69 15.19 5.94
N GLY A 315 15.28 14.67 7.10
CA GLY A 315 15.59 15.25 8.41
C GLY A 315 17.08 15.28 8.78
N LEU A 316 17.92 14.48 8.10
CA LEU A 316 19.37 14.48 8.28
C LEU A 316 20.14 14.95 7.02
N ALA A 317 19.46 15.46 6.01
CA ALA A 317 20.12 16.03 4.84
C ALA A 317 20.84 17.34 5.17
N GLU A 318 22.01 17.57 4.59
CA GLU A 318 22.76 18.83 4.80
C GLU A 318 22.16 19.98 3.96
N GLY A 319 21.02 20.50 4.40
CA GLY A 319 20.30 21.59 3.73
C GLY A 319 18.79 21.44 3.84
N THR A 320 18.06 22.04 2.91
CA THR A 320 16.60 22.03 2.90
C THR A 320 16.06 21.14 1.79
N SER A 321 15.24 20.17 2.16
CA SER A 321 14.52 19.27 1.25
C SER A 321 13.06 19.68 1.12
N HIS A 322 12.46 19.35 -0.03
CA HIS A 322 11.06 19.60 -0.31
C HIS A 322 10.38 18.29 -0.76
N ILE A 323 9.25 17.96 -0.15
CA ILE A 323 8.35 16.91 -0.64
C ILE A 323 7.11 17.60 -1.18
N ILE A 324 6.87 17.47 -2.49
CA ILE A 324 5.83 18.19 -3.24
C ILE A 324 4.78 17.23 -3.80
N ASN A 325 3.64 17.76 -4.24
CA ASN A 325 2.51 16.98 -4.77
C ASN A 325 2.04 15.91 -3.77
N ALA A 326 1.93 16.31 -2.50
CA ALA A 326 1.76 15.44 -1.35
C ALA A 326 0.32 15.41 -0.80
N SER A 327 -0.64 16.07 -1.45
CA SER A 327 -2.05 16.19 -0.99
C SER A 327 -2.70 14.85 -0.67
N ARG A 328 -2.38 13.78 -1.42
CA ARG A 328 -2.91 12.43 -1.19
C ARG A 328 -2.44 11.78 0.11
N LEU A 329 -1.38 12.28 0.73
CA LEU A 329 -0.95 11.81 2.05
C LEU A 329 -2.01 12.07 3.12
N ARG A 330 -2.84 13.12 2.93
CA ARG A 330 -3.88 13.52 3.88
C ARG A 330 -5.06 12.55 3.98
N ILE A 331 -5.29 11.74 2.95
CA ILE A 331 -6.44 10.82 2.84
C ILE A 331 -6.04 9.33 2.97
N LYS A 332 -4.89 9.07 3.60
CA LYS A 332 -4.40 7.72 3.88
C LYS A 332 -4.97 7.19 5.21
N GLU A 333 -4.32 6.23 5.84
CA GLU A 333 -4.67 5.66 7.15
C GLU A 333 -4.73 6.72 8.25
N CYS A 334 -3.85 7.71 8.15
CA CYS A 334 -3.90 8.99 8.86
C CYS A 334 -3.62 10.13 7.87
N ASP A 335 -3.65 11.39 8.31
CA ASP A 335 -3.02 12.48 7.56
C ASP A 335 -1.50 12.34 7.70
N ARG A 336 -0.89 11.59 6.76
CA ARG A 336 0.55 11.30 6.78
C ARG A 336 1.41 12.54 6.57
N LEU A 337 0.88 13.57 5.90
CA LEU A 337 1.61 14.83 5.71
C LEU A 337 1.81 15.52 7.06
N THR A 338 0.72 15.77 7.77
CA THR A 338 0.75 16.33 9.12
C THR A 338 1.55 15.45 10.08
N ALA A 339 1.28 14.14 10.10
CA ALA A 339 1.95 13.22 11.01
C ALA A 339 3.49 13.17 10.79
N SER A 340 3.96 13.23 9.53
CA SER A 340 5.40 13.28 9.23
C SER A 340 6.05 14.57 9.72
N VAL A 341 5.37 15.71 9.55
CA VAL A 341 5.87 17.00 10.06
C VAL A 341 5.87 17.04 11.60
N GLU A 342 4.83 16.51 12.24
CA GLU A 342 4.76 16.41 13.70
C GLU A 342 5.86 15.49 14.25
N LEU A 343 6.11 14.35 13.63
CA LEU A 343 7.22 13.44 13.96
C LEU A 343 8.56 14.17 13.94
N LEU A 344 8.86 14.86 12.82
CA LEU A 344 10.11 15.57 12.64
C LEU A 344 10.29 16.70 13.66
N LYS A 345 9.25 17.49 13.93
CA LYS A 345 9.25 18.53 14.96
C LYS A 345 9.48 17.98 16.35
N ALA A 346 8.81 16.88 16.71
CA ALA A 346 9.01 16.21 18.00
C ALA A 346 10.47 15.74 18.16
N ALA A 347 11.09 15.28 17.08
CA ALA A 347 12.51 14.89 17.04
C ALA A 347 13.48 16.07 16.88
N GLY A 348 13.01 17.33 16.93
CA GLY A 348 13.87 18.53 16.91
C GLY A 348 14.28 19.01 15.53
N ILE A 349 13.63 18.57 14.47
CA ILE A 349 13.87 19.00 13.09
C ILE A 349 12.94 20.15 12.73
N ASP A 350 13.47 21.14 12.03
CA ASP A 350 12.67 22.22 11.48
C ASP A 350 11.93 21.74 10.22
N ALA A 351 10.62 21.56 10.36
CA ALA A 351 9.74 21.09 9.30
C ALA A 351 8.50 21.95 9.21
N VAL A 352 8.11 22.35 8.01
CA VAL A 352 6.94 23.18 7.74
C VAL A 352 5.99 22.43 6.84
N GLU A 353 4.74 22.37 7.25
CA GLU A 353 3.63 21.82 6.49
C GLU A 353 2.97 22.90 5.64
N GLU A 354 2.66 22.58 4.40
CA GLU A 354 1.85 23.37 3.49
C GLU A 354 0.63 22.56 3.05
N GLU A 355 -0.23 23.09 2.20
CA GLU A 355 -1.44 22.39 1.75
C GLU A 355 -1.14 21.08 1.03
N ASP A 356 -0.13 21.08 0.17
CA ASP A 356 0.25 20.00 -0.76
C ASP A 356 1.74 19.67 -0.71
N SER A 357 2.44 20.09 0.32
CA SER A 357 3.88 19.90 0.43
C SER A 357 4.39 19.96 1.87
N MET A 358 5.64 19.55 2.07
CA MET A 358 6.38 19.84 3.28
C MET A 358 7.81 20.26 2.94
N THR A 359 8.30 21.22 3.72
CA THR A 359 9.68 21.71 3.65
C THR A 359 10.41 21.27 4.92
N ILE A 360 11.58 20.64 4.78
CA ILE A 360 12.34 20.04 5.88
C ILE A 360 13.75 20.59 5.84
N THR A 361 14.17 21.28 6.90
CA THR A 361 15.57 21.70 7.08
C THR A 361 16.29 20.70 7.95
N GLY A 362 17.23 19.97 7.35
CA GLY A 362 17.90 18.87 8.03
C GLY A 362 18.84 19.31 9.14
N SER A 363 19.14 18.37 10.04
CA SER A 363 20.02 18.52 11.19
C SER A 363 21.05 17.38 11.22
N HIS A 364 21.91 17.35 12.24
CA HIS A 364 22.92 16.29 12.37
C HIS A 364 22.43 15.03 13.08
N SER A 365 21.33 15.13 13.82
CA SER A 365 20.76 14.03 14.60
C SER A 365 19.33 14.36 15.01
N TYR A 366 18.58 13.34 15.44
CA TYR A 366 17.28 13.49 16.07
C TYR A 366 17.40 13.58 17.58
N ASN A 367 16.51 14.33 18.20
CA ASN A 367 16.37 14.32 19.66
C ASN A 367 15.53 13.14 20.12
N SER A 368 15.63 12.79 21.42
CA SER A 368 14.66 11.88 22.06
C SER A 368 13.26 12.47 21.96
N ALA A 369 12.28 11.62 21.70
CA ALA A 369 10.89 12.06 21.53
C ALA A 369 9.91 10.97 21.97
N GLU A 370 8.72 11.42 22.36
CA GLU A 370 7.52 10.59 22.46
C GLU A 370 6.62 10.95 21.26
N VAL A 371 6.28 9.95 20.43
CA VAL A 371 5.62 10.11 19.15
C VAL A 371 4.40 9.23 19.03
N THR A 372 3.53 9.52 18.09
CA THR A 372 2.30 8.74 17.86
C THR A 372 2.30 8.17 16.46
N SER A 373 2.16 6.86 16.37
CA SER A 373 1.97 6.14 15.11
C SER A 373 0.68 6.53 14.38
N SER A 374 -0.24 7.23 15.05
CA SER A 374 -1.56 7.59 14.50
C SER A 374 -2.35 6.38 13.99
N ASN A 375 -2.08 5.19 14.54
CA ASN A 375 -2.61 3.91 14.08
C ASN A 375 -2.25 3.63 12.59
N ASP A 376 -1.13 4.15 12.11
CA ASP A 376 -0.61 3.95 10.75
C ASP A 376 0.72 3.19 10.78
N HIS A 377 0.75 2.04 10.13
CA HIS A 377 1.91 1.16 10.08
C HIS A 377 3.16 1.84 9.52
N ARG A 378 2.99 2.73 8.51
CA ARG A 378 4.12 3.42 7.88
C ARG A 378 4.70 4.51 8.78
N MET A 379 3.85 5.16 9.59
CA MET A 379 4.34 6.09 10.60
C MET A 379 5.14 5.35 11.67
N CYS A 380 4.60 4.29 12.25
CA CYS A 380 5.31 3.48 13.25
C CYS A 380 6.67 2.97 12.75
N MET A 381 6.72 2.46 11.51
CA MET A 381 7.99 2.00 10.92
C MET A 381 8.95 3.18 10.65
N ALA A 382 8.49 4.33 10.19
CA ALA A 382 9.31 5.51 9.98
C ALA A 382 9.88 6.05 11.31
N GLU A 383 9.07 6.08 12.37
CA GLU A 383 9.46 6.44 13.74
C GLU A 383 10.55 5.49 14.27
N THR A 384 10.40 4.20 13.98
CA THR A 384 11.40 3.18 14.33
C THR A 384 12.72 3.42 13.61
N ILE A 385 12.69 3.72 12.30
CA ILE A 385 13.92 4.02 11.53
C ILE A 385 14.55 5.34 11.99
N LEU A 386 13.78 6.36 12.31
CA LEU A 386 14.28 7.61 12.89
C LEU A 386 15.09 7.36 14.16
N SER A 387 14.66 6.40 14.99
CA SER A 387 15.35 6.08 16.25
C SER A 387 16.80 5.63 16.06
N THR A 388 17.17 5.09 14.89
CA THR A 388 18.55 4.63 14.61
C THR A 388 19.58 5.74 14.68
N ARG A 389 19.16 7.01 14.53
CA ARG A 389 20.02 8.21 14.54
C ARG A 389 19.60 9.24 15.59
N ALA A 390 18.80 8.83 16.56
CA ALA A 390 18.40 9.70 17.67
C ALA A 390 19.50 9.78 18.75
N ASN A 391 19.57 10.92 19.46
CA ASN A 391 20.48 11.13 20.58
C ASN A 391 19.96 10.55 21.91
N GLY A 392 18.74 10.04 21.93
CA GLY A 392 18.09 9.44 23.07
C GLY A 392 16.86 8.62 22.67
N PRO A 393 16.19 7.96 23.61
CA PRO A 393 15.11 7.04 23.32
C PRO A 393 13.97 7.66 22.51
N ILE A 394 13.37 6.88 21.61
CA ILE A 394 12.13 7.19 20.92
C ILE A 394 11.02 6.30 21.47
N THR A 395 9.96 6.90 21.96
CA THR A 395 8.81 6.19 22.50
C THR A 395 7.64 6.29 21.54
N ILE A 396 7.12 5.14 21.10
CA ILE A 396 6.01 4.99 20.13
C ILE A 396 4.78 4.45 20.87
N ASP A 397 3.61 5.03 20.64
CA ASP A 397 2.36 4.70 21.34
C ASP A 397 1.81 3.31 21.02
N ASP A 398 2.00 2.81 19.79
CA ASP A 398 1.47 1.50 19.36
C ASP A 398 2.33 0.83 18.29
N LYS A 399 3.05 -0.22 18.68
CA LYS A 399 3.81 -1.04 17.75
C LYS A 399 2.95 -2.03 16.94
N ASP A 400 1.75 -2.35 17.42
CA ASP A 400 0.93 -3.40 16.80
C ASP A 400 0.34 -2.97 15.46
N CYS A 401 0.30 -1.67 15.18
CA CYS A 401 -0.21 -1.15 13.90
C CYS A 401 0.58 -1.63 12.67
N VAL A 402 1.84 -2.07 12.82
CA VAL A 402 2.64 -2.64 11.71
C VAL A 402 2.03 -3.93 11.15
N LYS A 403 1.24 -4.67 11.93
CA LYS A 403 0.55 -5.91 11.52
C LYS A 403 -0.37 -5.73 10.30
N LYS A 404 -0.77 -4.49 10.02
CA LYS A 404 -1.58 -4.16 8.82
C LYS A 404 -0.85 -4.44 7.50
N SER A 405 0.49 -4.39 7.49
CA SER A 405 1.26 -4.55 6.26
C SER A 405 2.60 -5.25 6.40
N TYR A 406 3.19 -5.29 7.59
CA TYR A 406 4.49 -5.93 7.85
C TYR A 406 4.50 -6.54 9.26
N PRO A 407 3.82 -7.67 9.46
CA PRO A 407 3.73 -8.31 10.79
C PRO A 407 5.09 -8.60 11.43
N GLY A 408 6.09 -9.03 10.65
CA GLY A 408 7.44 -9.38 11.08
C GLY A 408 8.40 -8.19 11.26
N PHE A 409 7.94 -6.93 11.15
CA PHE A 409 8.84 -5.77 11.15
C PHE A 409 9.73 -5.67 12.40
N PHE A 410 9.19 -5.88 13.58
CA PHE A 410 9.97 -5.78 14.82
C PHE A 410 10.88 -6.98 15.07
N GLU A 411 10.53 -8.15 14.54
CA GLU A 411 11.39 -9.32 14.49
C GLU A 411 12.62 -9.04 13.60
N ASP A 412 12.41 -8.48 12.42
CA ASP A 412 13.49 -8.09 11.52
C ASP A 412 14.33 -6.96 12.10
N PHE A 413 13.70 -5.93 12.69
CA PHE A 413 14.40 -4.85 13.38
C PHE A 413 15.33 -5.37 14.48
N THR A 414 14.86 -6.31 15.32
CA THR A 414 15.68 -6.91 16.37
C THR A 414 16.75 -7.85 15.83
N SER A 415 16.47 -8.58 14.75
CA SER A 415 17.48 -9.45 14.10
C SER A 415 18.68 -8.64 13.56
N LEU A 416 18.43 -7.40 13.14
CA LEU A 416 19.44 -6.44 12.71
C LEU A 416 20.14 -5.71 13.89
N GLY A 417 19.84 -6.10 15.13
CA GLY A 417 20.43 -5.55 16.34
C GLY A 417 19.71 -4.36 16.94
N GLY A 418 18.52 -4.02 16.44
CA GLY A 418 17.65 -3.03 17.08
C GLY A 418 17.16 -3.49 18.43
N GLU A 419 16.94 -2.56 19.34
CA GLU A 419 16.55 -2.83 20.73
C GLU A 419 15.35 -1.98 21.13
N TYR A 420 14.32 -2.62 21.67
CA TYR A 420 13.16 -1.92 22.25
C TYR A 420 12.65 -2.68 23.48
N HIS A 421 11.89 -2.01 24.31
CA HIS A 421 11.14 -2.59 25.41
C HIS A 421 9.70 -2.08 25.42
N GLU A 422 8.77 -2.95 25.85
CA GLU A 422 7.37 -2.59 26.04
C GLU A 422 7.20 -1.82 27.35
N CYS A 423 6.35 -0.78 27.35
CA CYS A 423 6.13 0.13 28.48
C CYS A 423 4.78 -0.10 29.15
#